data_7c2f6e583cf4907474a11524d3570414
#
_entry.id   7c2f6e583cf4907474a11524d3570414
#
_cell.length_a   1.000
_cell.length_b   1.000
_cell.length_c   1.000
_cell.angle_alpha   90.00
_cell.angle_beta   90.00
_cell.angle_gamma   90.00
#
_symmetry.space_group_name_H-M   'P 1'
#
loop_
_entity.id
_entity.type
_entity.pdbx_description
1 polymer ?
#
loop_
_entity_poly.entity_id
_entity_poly.type
_entity_poly.pdbx_seq_one_letter_code
_entity_poly.pdbx_strand_id
1 'polypeptide(L)'
;SLVGSEMCIRDSFYARKLQEQGAINVLVSLGKDGAILVSEDDHVYYCAGAKGKLLNSVGSGDSMVAGFIAGYLKDKKYDVALKLGSACGGATAFSEDLAEASMIQEVYKQLKVKEL
;
A
#
# COMPACT_ATOMS: atom_id res chain seq x y z
N SER A 1 2.11 -16.16 -9.03
CA SER A 1 2.13 -14.88 -9.70
C SER A 1 3.52 -14.25 -9.63
N LEU A 2 3.95 -13.63 -10.72
CA LEU A 2 5.24 -12.95 -10.79
C LEU A 2 5.34 -11.76 -9.83
N VAL A 3 4.21 -11.18 -9.45
CA VAL A 3 4.17 -10.06 -8.52
C VAL A 3 4.82 -10.42 -7.18
N GLY A 4 4.58 -11.62 -6.69
CA GLY A 4 5.12 -12.07 -5.42
C GLY A 4 6.61 -12.37 -5.44
N SER A 5 7.26 -12.36 -6.59
CA SER A 5 8.66 -12.76 -6.72
C SER A 5 9.50 -11.71 -7.45
N GLU A 6 9.43 -11.68 -8.76
CA GLU A 6 10.34 -10.85 -9.57
C GLU A 6 10.05 -9.36 -9.50
N MET A 7 8.78 -8.96 -9.62
CA MET A 7 8.42 -7.55 -9.59
C MET A 7 8.70 -6.92 -8.23
N CYS A 8 8.35 -7.63 -7.15
CA CYS A 8 8.60 -7.13 -5.80
C CYS A 8 10.08 -6.97 -5.51
N ILE A 9 10.91 -7.90 -5.96
CA ILE A 9 12.37 -7.83 -5.78
C ILE A 9 12.92 -6.61 -6.54
N ARG A 10 12.51 -6.42 -7.78
CA ARG A 10 12.98 -5.30 -8.59
C ARG A 10 12.55 -3.96 -8.00
N ASP A 11 11.28 -3.85 -7.59
CA ASP A 11 10.75 -2.61 -7.04
C ASP A 11 11.38 -2.30 -5.68
N SER A 12 11.66 -3.31 -4.87
CA SER A 12 12.41 -3.16 -3.62
C SER A 12 13.81 -2.62 -3.87
N PHE A 13 14.47 -3.08 -4.90
CA PHE A 13 15.80 -2.61 -5.28
C PHE A 13 15.79 -1.11 -5.60
N TYR A 14 14.84 -0.65 -6.40
CA TYR A 14 14.71 0.77 -6.71
C TYR A 14 14.31 1.60 -5.49
N ALA A 15 13.44 1.06 -4.65
CA ALA A 15 13.05 1.73 -3.41
C ALA A 15 14.25 1.93 -2.48
N ARG A 16 15.12 0.93 -2.36
CA ARG A 16 16.34 1.05 -1.56
C ARG A 16 17.29 2.10 -2.10
N LYS A 17 17.36 2.26 -3.41
CA LYS A 17 18.15 3.34 -4.01
C LYS A 17 17.63 4.72 -3.61
N LEU A 18 16.31 4.89 -3.54
CA LEU A 18 15.71 6.12 -3.07
C LEU A 18 16.03 6.38 -1.59
N GLN A 19 16.09 5.33 -0.77
CA GLN A 19 16.51 5.46 0.62
C GLN A 19 17.96 5.93 0.72
N GLU A 20 18.85 5.41 -0.09
CA GLU A 20 20.24 5.84 -0.15
C GLU A 20 20.38 7.32 -0.52
N GLN A 21 19.42 7.86 -1.27
CA GLN A 21 19.38 9.25 -1.66
C GLN A 21 18.72 10.16 -0.62
N GLY A 22 18.30 9.60 0.52
CA GLY A 22 17.77 10.38 1.64
C GLY A 22 16.33 10.10 2.02
N ALA A 23 15.59 9.29 1.28
CA ALA A 23 14.24 8.89 1.67
C ALA A 23 14.31 7.94 2.85
N ILE A 24 13.49 8.17 3.88
CA ILE A 24 13.48 7.32 5.09
C ILE A 24 12.65 6.06 4.82
N ASN A 25 11.41 6.25 4.39
CA ASN A 25 10.50 5.16 4.01
C ASN A 25 10.08 5.36 2.56
N VAL A 26 9.96 4.27 1.81
CA VAL A 26 9.54 4.33 0.42
C VAL A 26 8.32 3.44 0.23
N LEU A 27 7.24 4.05 -0.21
CA LEU A 27 5.98 3.36 -0.51
C LEU A 27 5.81 3.35 -2.04
N VAL A 28 5.75 2.15 -2.61
CA VAL A 28 5.60 1.97 -4.06
C VAL A 28 4.24 1.35 -4.35
N SER A 29 3.41 2.05 -5.10
CA SER A 29 2.13 1.54 -5.55
C SER A 29 2.32 0.75 -6.83
N LEU A 30 1.74 -0.45 -6.89
CA LEU A 30 1.79 -1.35 -8.04
C LEU A 30 0.42 -1.43 -8.74
N GLY A 31 -0.45 -0.46 -8.53
CA GLY A 31 -1.81 -0.46 -9.08
C GLY A 31 -2.61 -1.63 -8.54
N LYS A 32 -3.23 -2.40 -9.45
CA LYS A 32 -4.04 -3.57 -9.08
C LYS A 32 -3.22 -4.67 -8.41
N ASP A 33 -1.90 -4.64 -8.55
CA ASP A 33 -1.02 -5.67 -8.00
C ASP A 33 -0.61 -5.40 -6.55
N GLY A 34 -1.04 -4.29 -5.99
CA GLY A 34 -0.83 -3.98 -4.59
C GLY A 34 0.18 -2.88 -4.32
N ALA A 35 0.93 -3.01 -3.23
CA ALA A 35 1.90 -2.01 -2.83
C ALA A 35 3.05 -2.64 -2.06
N ILE A 36 4.21 -2.01 -2.15
CA ILE A 36 5.41 -2.39 -1.41
C ILE A 36 5.83 -1.22 -0.53
N LEU A 37 6.23 -1.52 0.69
CA LEU A 37 6.84 -0.56 1.60
C LEU A 37 8.24 -1.03 1.94
N VAL A 38 9.23 -0.16 1.74
CA VAL A 38 10.57 -0.37 2.27
C VAL A 38 10.77 0.62 3.42
N SER A 39 10.87 0.10 4.63
CA SER A 39 10.92 0.94 5.84
C SER A 39 12.35 1.31 6.22
N GLU A 40 12.47 2.31 7.09
CA GLU A 40 13.77 2.80 7.56
C GLU A 40 14.56 1.75 8.35
N ASP A 41 13.86 0.77 8.94
CA ASP A 41 14.47 -0.31 9.70
C ASP A 41 14.88 -1.51 8.83
N ASP A 42 14.96 -1.30 7.53
CA ASP A 42 15.43 -2.27 6.54
C ASP A 42 14.49 -3.47 6.34
N HIS A 43 13.22 -3.31 6.67
CA HIS A 43 12.20 -4.31 6.38
C HIS A 43 11.46 -3.98 5.10
N VAL A 44 11.06 -5.01 4.36
CA VAL A 44 10.27 -4.88 3.14
C VAL A 44 8.94 -5.58 3.36
N TYR A 45 7.85 -4.85 3.17
CA TYR A 45 6.50 -5.37 3.31
C TYR A 45 5.78 -5.30 1.98
N TYR A 46 4.96 -6.30 1.70
CA TYR A 46 4.12 -6.35 0.51
C TYR A 46 2.67 -6.58 0.91
N CYS A 47 1.78 -5.81 0.32
CA CYS A 47 0.33 -5.99 0.46
C CYS A 47 -0.26 -6.19 -0.94
N ALA A 48 -0.83 -7.34 -1.20
CA ALA A 48 -1.48 -7.61 -2.49
C ALA A 48 -2.69 -6.69 -2.67
N GLY A 49 -2.98 -6.35 -3.91
CA GLY A 49 -4.14 -5.52 -4.24
C GLY A 49 -5.45 -6.20 -3.86
N ALA A 50 -6.41 -5.42 -3.37
CA ALA A 50 -7.75 -5.91 -3.11
C ALA A 50 -8.45 -6.25 -4.43
N LYS A 51 -9.32 -7.26 -4.38
CA LYS A 51 -10.14 -7.64 -5.54
C LYS A 51 -11.43 -6.82 -5.54
N GLY A 52 -11.74 -6.26 -6.70
CA GLY A 52 -12.95 -5.47 -6.87
C GLY A 52 -12.98 -4.84 -8.27
N LYS A 53 -14.10 -4.22 -8.58
CA LYS A 53 -14.27 -3.56 -9.86
C LYS A 53 -13.68 -2.16 -9.79
N LEU A 54 -12.69 -1.89 -10.63
CA LEU A 54 -12.10 -0.56 -10.74
C LEU A 54 -13.11 0.40 -11.38
N LEU A 55 -13.58 1.37 -10.62
CA LEU A 55 -14.48 2.43 -11.10
C LEU A 55 -13.74 3.74 -11.33
N ASN A 56 -12.78 4.04 -10.49
CA ASN A 56 -12.05 5.30 -10.55
C ASN A 56 -10.67 5.15 -9.94
N SER A 57 -9.64 5.33 -10.74
CA SER A 57 -8.25 5.28 -10.26
C SER A 57 -7.73 6.64 -9.79
N VAL A 58 -8.47 7.72 -10.07
CA VAL A 58 -8.06 9.06 -9.68
C VAL A 58 -8.18 9.21 -8.17
N GLY A 59 -7.12 9.65 -7.53
CA GLY A 59 -7.09 9.85 -6.09
C GLY A 59 -6.79 8.61 -5.27
N SER A 60 -6.72 7.41 -5.87
CA SER A 60 -6.42 6.19 -5.11
C SER A 60 -5.01 6.22 -4.49
N GLY A 61 -4.03 6.75 -5.21
CA GLY A 61 -2.68 6.92 -4.70
C GLY A 61 -2.63 7.89 -3.52
N ASP A 62 -3.33 9.01 -3.63
CA ASP A 62 -3.41 10.01 -2.55
C ASP A 62 -4.11 9.41 -1.31
N SER A 63 -5.17 8.64 -1.52
CA SER A 63 -5.87 7.94 -0.43
C SER A 63 -4.96 6.93 0.24
N MET A 64 -4.12 6.22 -0.52
CA MET A 64 -3.16 5.27 0.02
C MET A 64 -2.15 5.99 0.94
N VAL A 65 -1.59 7.10 0.50
CA VAL A 65 -0.63 7.87 1.30
C VAL A 65 -1.29 8.38 2.58
N ALA A 66 -2.49 8.94 2.49
CA ALA A 66 -3.22 9.42 3.65
C ALA A 66 -3.52 8.31 4.65
N GLY A 67 -3.96 7.15 4.16
CA GLY A 67 -4.23 5.99 5.01
C GLY A 67 -2.97 5.44 5.66
N PHE A 68 -1.86 5.42 4.93
CA PHE A 68 -0.58 4.99 5.46
C PHE A 68 -0.14 5.89 6.62
N ILE A 69 -0.19 7.21 6.43
CA ILE A 69 0.20 8.16 7.45
C ILE A 69 -0.70 8.01 8.69
N ALA A 70 -2.02 7.93 8.50
CA ALA A 70 -2.97 7.78 9.60
C ALA A 70 -2.71 6.48 10.38
N GLY A 71 -2.48 5.37 9.69
CA GLY A 71 -2.20 4.08 10.31
C GLY A 71 -0.89 4.10 11.10
N TYR A 72 0.13 4.70 10.56
CA TYR A 72 1.42 4.81 11.25
C TYR A 72 1.33 5.68 12.50
N LEU A 73 0.65 6.82 12.41
CA LEU A 73 0.51 7.73 13.55
C LEU A 73 -0.28 7.08 14.70
N LYS A 74 -1.22 6.20 14.36
CA LYS A 74 -2.06 5.53 15.36
C LYS A 74 -1.29 4.40 16.07
N ASP A 75 -0.68 3.49 15.31
CA ASP A 75 -0.14 2.24 15.84
C ASP A 75 1.39 2.18 15.82
N LYS A 76 2.06 3.07 15.10
CA LYS A 76 3.52 3.07 14.91
C LYS A 76 4.06 1.76 14.35
N LYS A 77 3.26 1.05 13.56
CA LYS A 77 3.63 -0.21 12.92
C LYS A 77 3.52 -0.08 11.40
N TYR A 78 4.58 -0.42 10.70
CA TYR A 78 4.63 -0.28 9.25
C TYR A 78 3.69 -1.23 8.52
N ASP A 79 3.54 -2.47 9.00
CA ASP A 79 2.64 -3.44 8.40
C ASP A 79 1.18 -2.99 8.50
N VAL A 80 0.77 -2.46 9.64
CA VAL A 80 -0.59 -1.92 9.83
C VAL A 80 -0.79 -0.68 8.97
N ALA A 81 0.21 0.20 8.90
CA ALA A 81 0.16 1.40 8.07
C ALA A 81 0.00 1.05 6.58
N LEU A 82 0.77 0.08 6.10
CA LEU A 82 0.66 -0.38 4.71
C LEU A 82 -0.71 -0.99 4.43
N LYS A 83 -1.23 -1.79 5.34
CA LYS A 83 -2.54 -2.42 5.19
C LYS A 83 -3.65 -1.37 5.13
N LEU A 84 -3.63 -0.40 6.02
CA LEU A 84 -4.63 0.67 6.03
C LEU A 84 -4.51 1.56 4.79
N GLY A 85 -3.29 1.91 4.39
CA GLY A 85 -3.07 2.67 3.17
C GLY A 85 -3.59 1.95 1.94
N SER A 86 -3.28 0.65 1.83
CA SER A 86 -3.77 -0.18 0.72
C SER A 86 -5.29 -0.30 0.73
N ALA A 87 -5.92 -0.39 1.91
CA ALA A 87 -7.37 -0.43 2.03
C ALA A 87 -8.01 0.89 1.58
N CYS A 88 -7.44 2.02 1.96
CA CYS A 88 -7.94 3.34 1.55
C CYS A 88 -7.82 3.52 0.03
N GLY A 89 -6.68 3.17 -0.53
CA GLY A 89 -6.46 3.25 -1.97
C GLY A 89 -7.40 2.35 -2.75
N GLY A 90 -7.55 1.10 -2.32
CA GLY A 90 -8.45 0.13 -2.95
C GLY A 90 -9.90 0.55 -2.86
N ALA A 91 -10.36 0.98 -1.69
CA ALA A 91 -11.73 1.42 -1.52
C ALA A 91 -12.05 2.63 -2.39
N THR A 92 -11.11 3.57 -2.52
CA THR A 92 -11.27 4.73 -3.41
C THR A 92 -11.35 4.29 -4.88
N ALA A 93 -10.52 3.34 -5.29
CA ALA A 93 -10.52 2.85 -6.66
C ALA A 93 -11.83 2.11 -7.02
N PHE A 94 -12.49 1.50 -6.03
CA PHE A 94 -13.74 0.77 -6.24
C PHE A 94 -14.98 1.65 -6.07
N SER A 95 -14.82 2.92 -5.80
CA SER A 95 -15.91 3.87 -5.56
C SER A 95 -15.98 4.91 -6.67
N GLU A 96 -17.18 5.45 -6.91
CA GLU A 96 -17.36 6.55 -7.87
C GLU A 96 -16.80 7.87 -7.31
N ASP A 97 -16.86 8.01 -6.00
CA ASP A 97 -16.38 9.17 -5.25
C ASP A 97 -15.42 8.71 -4.15
N LEU A 98 -15.15 9.59 -3.19
CA LEU A 98 -14.32 9.24 -2.04
C LEU A 98 -14.94 8.07 -1.28
N ALA A 99 -14.09 7.16 -0.84
CA ALA A 99 -14.53 5.97 -0.13
C ALA A 99 -15.07 6.30 1.26
N GLU A 100 -16.17 5.64 1.61
CA GLU A 100 -16.73 5.70 2.96
C GLU A 100 -15.94 4.80 3.91
N ALA A 101 -16.00 5.10 5.21
CA ALA A 101 -15.31 4.32 6.23
C ALA A 101 -15.69 2.83 6.21
N SER A 102 -16.97 2.52 5.96
CA SER A 102 -17.43 1.14 5.88
C SER A 102 -16.78 0.38 4.72
N MET A 103 -16.60 1.02 3.57
CA MET A 103 -15.93 0.42 2.42
C MET A 103 -14.45 0.18 2.72
N ILE A 104 -13.79 1.13 3.37
CA ILE A 104 -12.39 0.98 3.77
C ILE A 104 -12.24 -0.22 4.71
N GLN A 105 -13.12 -0.40 5.67
CA GLN A 105 -13.10 -1.54 6.58
C GLN A 105 -13.32 -2.87 5.86
N GLU A 106 -14.22 -2.91 4.89
CA GLU A 106 -14.47 -4.11 4.09
C GLU A 106 -13.23 -4.50 3.28
N VAL A 107 -12.58 -3.54 2.64
CA VAL A 107 -11.34 -3.79 1.88
C VAL A 107 -10.23 -4.20 2.85
N TYR A 108 -10.09 -3.53 3.99
CA TYR A 108 -9.07 -3.85 4.98
C TYR A 108 -9.14 -5.31 5.43
N LYS A 109 -10.33 -5.85 5.63
CA LYS A 109 -10.52 -7.25 6.04
C LYS A 109 -10.01 -8.25 5.01
N GLN A 110 -10.00 -7.89 3.73
CA GLN A 110 -9.55 -8.75 2.64
C GLN A 110 -8.03 -8.78 2.50
N LEU A 111 -7.34 -7.78 3.03
CA LEU A 111 -5.92 -7.59 2.78
C LEU A 111 -5.05 -8.34 3.78
N LYS A 112 -3.88 -8.76 3.32
CA LYS A 112 -2.85 -9.36 4.16
C LYS A 112 -1.51 -8.77 3.80
N VAL A 113 -0.75 -8.35 4.79
CA VAL A 113 0.60 -7.85 4.61
C VAL A 113 1.58 -8.97 4.89
N LYS A 114 2.60 -9.05 4.05
CA LYS A 114 3.63 -10.07 4.11
C LYS A 114 4.98 -9.37 4.20
N GLU A 115 5.80 -9.76 5.14
CA GLU A 115 7.18 -9.29 5.16
C GLU A 115 8.02 -10.15 4.22
N LEU A 116 8.77 -9.50 3.35
CA LEU A 116 9.59 -10.19 2.36
C LEU A 116 11.01 -10.43 2.86
#